data_4db5bb244494021decffb7ae84da12fc
#
_entry.id   4db5bb244494021decffb7ae84da12fc
#
_cell.length_a   1.000
_cell.length_b   1.000
_cell.length_c   1.000
_cell.angle_alpha   90.00
_cell.angle_beta   90.00
_cell.angle_gamma   90.00
#
_symmetry.space_group_name_H-M   'P 1'
#
loop_
_entity.id
_entity.type
_entity.pdbx_description
1 polymer ?
#
loop_
_entity_poly.entity_id
_entity_poly.type
_entity_poly.pdbx_seq_one_letter_code
_entity_poly.pdbx_strand_id
1 'polypeptide(L)'
;MNFMDFTNDDCMNSFTAGQKKKMRGLFSLNKARNSFLNSFACDSSLASGAPLPNDTIPVAKPAPSIQVYPNPVQQYVQIMPLNGYELAGKITTVFNTAGVKVLQKTLTTANEKLNLSALPAGVYILTVGQGADRKVIKLIKI
;
A
#
# COMPACT_ATOMS: atom_id res chain seq x y z
N MET A 1 6.94 -32.40 17.97
CA MET A 1 7.64 -31.15 18.25
C MET A 1 6.63 -30.02 18.44
N ASN A 2 6.95 -29.04 19.28
CA ASN A 2 5.98 -28.03 19.70
C ASN A 2 6.03 -26.81 18.79
N PHE A 3 4.87 -26.26 18.39
CA PHE A 3 4.75 -25.04 17.58
C PHE A 3 5.34 -23.76 18.22
N MET A 4 5.66 -23.79 19.53
CA MET A 4 6.27 -22.68 20.25
C MET A 4 7.78 -22.86 20.47
N ASP A 5 8.38 -23.82 19.77
CA ASP A 5 9.81 -24.12 19.87
C ASP A 5 10.56 -23.58 18.65
N PHE A 6 11.83 -23.20 18.81
CA PHE A 6 12.70 -22.80 17.70
C PHE A 6 13.19 -24.04 16.94
N THR A 7 12.37 -24.56 16.07
CA THR A 7 12.70 -25.73 15.26
C THR A 7 12.18 -25.55 13.84
N ASN A 8 12.56 -26.45 12.95
CA ASN A 8 12.15 -26.39 11.56
C ASN A 8 10.63 -26.63 11.42
N ASP A 9 9.95 -25.84 10.60
CA ASP A 9 8.49 -25.85 10.43
C ASP A 9 7.93 -27.24 10.08
N ASP A 10 8.68 -28.04 9.34
CA ASP A 10 8.31 -29.42 8.97
C ASP A 10 8.14 -30.38 10.15
N CYS A 11 8.68 -30.00 11.31
CA CYS A 11 8.64 -30.82 12.52
C CYS A 11 7.63 -30.31 13.57
N MET A 12 7.00 -29.16 13.35
CA MET A 12 6.06 -28.55 14.28
C MET A 12 4.64 -29.11 14.07
N ASN A 13 4.20 -29.97 14.96
CA ASN A 13 2.89 -30.66 14.83
C ASN A 13 2.08 -30.75 16.13
N SER A 14 2.52 -30.11 17.22
CA SER A 14 1.83 -30.25 18.51
C SER A 14 1.96 -29.02 19.41
N PHE A 15 1.02 -28.87 20.31
CA PHE A 15 1.06 -27.95 21.46
C PHE A 15 1.04 -28.76 22.76
N THR A 16 1.73 -28.27 23.78
CA THR A 16 1.60 -28.86 25.11
C THR A 16 0.20 -28.64 25.70
N ALA A 17 -0.21 -29.50 26.63
CA ALA A 17 -1.51 -29.33 27.29
C ALA A 17 -1.67 -27.98 27.98
N GLY A 18 -0.59 -27.41 28.55
CA GLY A 18 -0.57 -26.09 29.15
C GLY A 18 -0.78 -24.96 28.13
N GLN A 19 -0.12 -25.04 26.99
CA GLN A 19 -0.28 -24.08 25.88
C GLN A 19 -1.73 -24.13 25.35
N LYS A 20 -2.27 -25.33 25.12
CA LYS A 20 -3.67 -25.50 24.71
C LYS A 20 -4.65 -24.90 25.70
N LYS A 21 -4.44 -25.12 27.01
CA LYS A 21 -5.29 -24.52 28.08
C LYS A 21 -5.20 -23.00 28.07
N LYS A 22 -4.00 -22.43 27.93
CA LYS A 22 -3.79 -20.99 27.87
C LYS A 22 -4.43 -20.34 26.65
N MET A 23 -4.25 -20.93 25.47
CA MET A 23 -4.88 -20.47 24.23
C MET A 23 -6.42 -20.50 24.35
N ARG A 24 -6.99 -21.61 24.78
CA ARG A 24 -8.44 -21.73 24.98
C ARG A 24 -9.01 -20.74 26.02
N GLY A 25 -8.24 -20.45 27.05
CA GLY A 25 -8.62 -19.47 28.07
C GLY A 25 -8.81 -18.04 27.52
N LEU A 26 -8.16 -17.68 26.41
CA LEU A 26 -8.31 -16.39 25.77
C LEU A 26 -9.68 -16.25 25.06
N PHE A 27 -10.29 -17.38 24.70
CA PHE A 27 -11.61 -17.42 24.03
C PHE A 27 -12.76 -17.75 24.99
N SER A 28 -12.50 -17.88 26.29
CA SER A 28 -13.55 -18.12 27.28
C SER A 28 -14.52 -16.94 27.40
N LEU A 29 -15.72 -17.20 27.90
CA LEU A 29 -16.75 -16.19 28.13
C LEU A 29 -16.18 -14.97 28.87
N ASN A 30 -16.58 -13.78 28.46
CA ASN A 30 -16.13 -12.48 28.99
C ASN A 30 -14.66 -12.12 28.75
N LYS A 31 -13.98 -12.78 27.82
CA LYS A 31 -12.64 -12.37 27.36
C LYS A 31 -12.71 -11.64 26.02
N ALA A 32 -11.76 -10.76 25.79
CA ALA A 32 -11.73 -9.88 24.62
C ALA A 32 -11.79 -10.60 23.25
N ARG A 33 -11.44 -11.89 23.21
CA ARG A 33 -11.41 -12.70 21.98
C ARG A 33 -12.56 -13.73 21.89
N ASN A 34 -13.55 -13.65 22.76
CA ASN A 34 -14.67 -14.58 22.73
C ASN A 34 -15.47 -14.51 21.41
N SER A 35 -15.51 -13.34 20.78
CA SER A 35 -16.21 -13.15 19.50
C SER A 35 -15.67 -14.03 18.36
N PHE A 36 -14.40 -14.45 18.43
CA PHE A 36 -13.81 -15.35 17.43
C PHE A 36 -14.43 -16.76 17.46
N LEU A 37 -15.03 -17.19 18.57
CA LEU A 37 -15.71 -18.50 18.65
C LEU A 37 -16.96 -18.55 17.77
N ASN A 38 -17.53 -17.40 17.45
CA ASN A 38 -18.71 -17.26 16.58
C ASN A 38 -18.33 -16.84 15.15
N SER A 39 -17.02 -16.80 14.83
CA SER A 39 -16.53 -16.46 13.50
C SER A 39 -16.39 -17.73 12.66
N PHE A 40 -17.08 -17.76 11.55
CA PHE A 40 -17.00 -18.85 10.54
C PHE A 40 -16.04 -18.51 9.40
N ALA A 41 -15.22 -17.47 9.54
CA ALA A 41 -14.36 -16.95 8.48
C ALA A 41 -13.34 -17.97 7.91
N CYS A 42 -12.99 -19.00 8.69
CA CYS A 42 -12.07 -20.07 8.26
C CYS A 42 -12.77 -21.41 7.97
N ASP A 43 -14.07 -21.48 8.10
CA ASP A 43 -14.83 -22.73 7.91
C ASP A 43 -15.58 -22.70 6.58
N SER A 44 -14.83 -22.79 5.49
CA SER A 44 -15.39 -22.84 4.14
C SER A 44 -16.21 -24.09 3.84
N SER A 45 -16.10 -25.14 4.67
CA SER A 45 -16.84 -26.39 4.49
C SER A 45 -18.28 -26.33 5.02
N LEU A 46 -18.59 -25.37 5.91
CA LEU A 46 -19.92 -25.18 6.48
C LEU A 46 -20.71 -24.04 5.84
N ALA A 47 -20.16 -23.38 4.84
CA ALA A 47 -20.81 -22.26 4.13
C ALA A 47 -21.94 -22.69 3.18
N SER A 48 -22.46 -23.92 3.32
CA SER A 48 -23.62 -24.36 2.58
C SER A 48 -24.90 -23.93 3.30
N GLY A 49 -25.30 -22.65 3.17
CA GLY A 49 -26.66 -22.25 3.40
C GLY A 49 -26.97 -21.13 4.40
N ALA A 50 -26.02 -20.57 5.14
CA ALA A 50 -26.29 -19.35 5.88
C ALA A 50 -25.72 -18.14 5.11
N PRO A 51 -26.52 -17.09 4.83
CA PRO A 51 -25.95 -15.84 4.34
C PRO A 51 -25.00 -15.35 5.42
N LEU A 52 -23.69 -15.31 5.09
CA LEU A 52 -22.72 -14.61 5.90
C LEU A 52 -23.28 -13.21 6.14
N PRO A 53 -23.35 -12.71 7.39
CA PRO A 53 -23.54 -11.29 7.59
C PRO A 53 -22.51 -10.62 6.70
N ASN A 54 -22.93 -9.65 5.93
CA ASN A 54 -22.13 -8.88 5.01
C ASN A 54 -20.95 -8.24 5.76
N ASP A 55 -19.99 -9.03 6.19
CA ASP A 55 -18.63 -8.61 6.47
C ASP A 55 -17.91 -8.40 5.14
N THR A 56 -18.54 -7.62 4.28
CA THR A 56 -17.81 -6.84 3.33
C THR A 56 -17.03 -5.84 4.17
N ILE A 57 -15.87 -6.26 4.72
CA ILE A 57 -14.81 -5.29 4.96
C ILE A 57 -14.73 -4.57 3.63
N PRO A 58 -15.13 -3.31 3.53
CA PRO A 58 -14.93 -2.59 2.29
C PRO A 58 -13.43 -2.67 2.04
N VAL A 59 -13.02 -3.51 1.09
CA VAL A 59 -11.65 -3.46 0.60
C VAL A 59 -11.55 -2.07 0.04
N ALA A 60 -11.01 -1.17 0.85
CA ALA A 60 -10.89 0.22 0.49
C ALA A 60 -10.13 0.22 -0.83
N LYS A 61 -10.83 0.54 -1.92
CA LYS A 61 -10.21 0.66 -3.23
C LYS A 61 -8.97 1.54 -3.04
N PRO A 62 -7.77 1.05 -3.38
CA PRO A 62 -6.56 1.82 -3.14
C PRO A 62 -6.72 3.20 -3.77
N ALA A 63 -6.41 4.23 -3.00
CA ALA A 63 -6.60 5.60 -3.43
C ALA A 63 -5.82 5.86 -4.74
N PRO A 64 -6.40 6.64 -5.68
CA PRO A 64 -5.72 7.04 -6.89
C PRO A 64 -4.36 7.65 -6.56
N SER A 65 -3.30 7.18 -7.20
CA SER A 65 -1.92 7.58 -6.92
C SER A 65 -1.09 7.65 -8.19
N ILE A 66 0.16 8.08 -8.08
CA ILE A 66 1.11 8.11 -9.18
C ILE A 66 2.41 7.44 -8.75
N GLN A 67 3.08 6.83 -9.71
CA GLN A 67 4.44 6.32 -9.57
C GLN A 67 5.36 7.06 -10.53
N VAL A 68 6.60 7.26 -10.10
CA VAL A 68 7.60 7.99 -10.87
C VAL A 68 8.87 7.17 -10.94
N TYR A 69 9.37 6.88 -12.14
CA TYR A 69 10.59 6.10 -12.34
C TYR A 69 11.36 6.52 -13.59
N PRO A 70 12.68 6.27 -13.64
CA PRO A 70 13.50 5.86 -12.52
C PRO A 70 13.63 6.94 -11.46
N ASN A 71 13.83 6.54 -10.23
CA ASN A 71 14.16 7.45 -9.14
C ASN A 71 15.19 6.73 -8.24
N PRO A 72 16.48 7.08 -8.30
CA PRO A 72 17.09 8.29 -8.90
C PRO A 72 17.00 8.38 -10.44
N VAL A 73 17.01 9.62 -10.94
CA VAL A 73 16.87 9.95 -12.36
C VAL A 73 18.13 10.61 -12.92
N GLN A 74 18.52 10.25 -14.14
CA GLN A 74 19.60 10.91 -14.88
C GLN A 74 19.09 12.00 -15.83
N GLN A 75 18.26 11.64 -16.78
CA GLN A 75 17.79 12.56 -17.82
C GLN A 75 16.27 12.63 -17.90
N TYR A 76 15.61 11.48 -17.94
CA TYR A 76 14.17 11.38 -18.13
C TYR A 76 13.53 10.63 -16.98
N VAL A 77 12.44 11.14 -16.51
CA VAL A 77 11.56 10.46 -15.55
C VAL A 77 10.21 10.21 -16.20
N GLN A 78 9.64 9.05 -15.97
CA GLN A 78 8.31 8.70 -16.43
C GLN A 78 7.33 8.76 -15.27
N ILE A 79 6.18 9.37 -15.53
CA ILE A 79 5.08 9.46 -14.57
C ILE A 79 4.02 8.45 -15.00
N MET A 80 3.68 7.52 -14.11
CA MET A 80 2.64 6.51 -14.35
C MET A 80 1.48 6.69 -13.37
N PRO A 81 0.25 6.66 -13.87
CA PRO A 81 -0.92 6.66 -13.01
C PRO A 81 -1.13 5.27 -12.40
N LEU A 82 -1.58 5.23 -11.17
CA LEU A 82 -1.97 4.03 -10.44
C LEU A 82 -3.39 4.18 -9.89
N ASN A 83 -4.09 3.05 -9.79
CA ASN A 83 -5.40 2.96 -9.15
C ASN A 83 -6.45 3.91 -9.77
N GLY A 84 -6.38 4.13 -11.10
CA GLY A 84 -7.34 4.97 -11.81
C GLY A 84 -7.08 6.48 -11.68
N TYR A 85 -5.85 6.90 -11.31
CA TYR A 85 -5.48 8.32 -11.35
C TYR A 85 -5.33 8.78 -12.80
N GLU A 86 -6.00 9.85 -13.16
CA GLU A 86 -5.98 10.40 -14.52
C GLU A 86 -4.92 11.49 -14.63
N LEU A 87 -3.97 11.32 -15.58
CA LEU A 87 -2.87 12.27 -15.79
C LEU A 87 -3.18 13.32 -16.85
N ALA A 88 -4.02 12.98 -17.84
CA ALA A 88 -4.33 13.87 -18.96
C ALA A 88 -4.90 15.21 -18.47
N GLY A 89 -4.36 16.30 -19.00
CA GLY A 89 -4.77 17.66 -18.62
C GLY A 89 -4.22 18.17 -17.29
N LYS A 90 -3.55 17.33 -16.48
CA LYS A 90 -2.99 17.78 -15.21
C LYS A 90 -1.65 18.48 -15.41
N ILE A 91 -1.40 19.47 -14.55
CA ILE A 91 -0.13 20.21 -14.52
C ILE A 91 0.84 19.48 -13.60
N THR A 92 2.02 19.18 -14.12
CA THR A 92 3.16 18.75 -13.30
C THR A 92 4.11 19.92 -13.09
N THR A 93 4.61 20.03 -11.87
CA THR A 93 5.56 21.08 -11.49
C THR A 93 6.69 20.46 -10.69
N VAL A 94 7.93 20.85 -10.99
CA VAL A 94 9.12 20.45 -10.26
C VAL A 94 9.65 21.65 -9.49
N PHE A 95 9.89 21.45 -8.20
CA PHE A 95 10.46 22.45 -7.29
C PHE A 95 11.83 21.97 -6.82
N ASN A 96 12.74 22.91 -6.62
CA ASN A 96 13.99 22.63 -5.92
C ASN A 96 13.79 22.63 -4.39
N THR A 97 14.85 22.39 -3.64
CA THR A 97 14.83 22.40 -2.15
C THR A 97 14.51 23.75 -1.53
N ALA A 98 14.73 24.84 -2.25
CA ALA A 98 14.35 26.21 -1.83
C ALA A 98 12.88 26.53 -2.13
N GLY A 99 12.09 25.57 -2.67
CA GLY A 99 10.70 25.79 -3.04
C GLY A 99 10.49 26.58 -4.33
N VAL A 100 11.57 26.84 -5.09
CA VAL A 100 11.49 27.56 -6.36
C VAL A 100 11.05 26.58 -7.46
N LYS A 101 10.08 26.99 -8.25
CA LYS A 101 9.62 26.23 -9.42
C LYS A 101 10.69 26.26 -10.51
N VAL A 102 11.23 25.08 -10.86
CA VAL A 102 12.29 24.94 -11.88
C VAL A 102 11.76 24.38 -13.20
N LEU A 103 10.63 23.70 -13.20
CA LEU A 103 10.02 23.16 -14.40
C LEU A 103 8.52 23.04 -14.22
N GLN A 104 7.76 23.31 -15.28
CA GLN A 104 6.31 23.08 -15.32
C GLN A 104 5.91 22.56 -16.69
N LYS A 105 5.03 21.55 -16.72
CA LYS A 105 4.51 20.95 -17.95
C LYS A 105 3.08 20.48 -17.76
N THR A 106 2.25 20.61 -18.76
CA THR A 106 0.93 19.97 -18.79
C THR A 106 1.09 18.56 -19.35
N LEU A 107 0.53 17.58 -18.67
CA LEU A 107 0.56 16.17 -19.08
C LEU A 107 -0.54 15.93 -20.11
N THR A 108 -0.18 15.30 -21.22
CA THR A 108 -1.11 15.04 -22.33
C THR A 108 -1.47 13.58 -22.48
N THR A 109 -0.64 12.70 -21.96
CA THR A 109 -0.78 11.24 -22.08
C THR A 109 -0.79 10.54 -20.73
N ALA A 110 -1.29 9.32 -20.72
CA ALA A 110 -1.32 8.48 -19.52
C ALA A 110 0.08 8.09 -19.00
N ASN A 111 1.09 8.07 -19.88
CA ASN A 111 2.48 7.75 -19.54
C ASN A 111 3.39 8.86 -20.07
N GLU A 112 3.52 9.91 -19.28
CA GLU A 112 4.28 11.10 -19.70
C GLU A 112 5.74 11.01 -19.27
N LYS A 113 6.65 11.33 -20.20
CA LYS A 113 8.08 11.48 -19.92
C LYS A 113 8.43 12.95 -19.70
N LEU A 114 9.12 13.22 -18.59
CA LEU A 114 9.60 14.54 -18.24
C LEU A 114 11.11 14.60 -18.42
N ASN A 115 11.58 15.56 -19.20
CA ASN A 115 13.01 15.79 -19.40
C ASN A 115 13.56 16.66 -18.28
N LEU A 116 14.55 16.16 -17.57
CA LEU A 116 15.22 16.82 -16.44
C LEU A 116 16.72 17.06 -16.74
N SER A 117 17.16 16.89 -17.99
CA SER A 117 18.58 17.01 -18.37
C SER A 117 19.17 18.37 -18.05
N ALA A 118 18.36 19.43 -18.11
CA ALA A 118 18.80 20.80 -17.82
C ALA A 118 18.93 21.10 -16.33
N LEU A 119 18.47 20.19 -15.45
CA LEU A 119 18.54 20.40 -14.00
C LEU A 119 19.83 19.81 -13.43
N PRO A 120 20.51 20.52 -12.51
CA PRO A 120 21.68 19.98 -11.82
C PRO A 120 21.32 18.79 -10.93
N ALA A 121 22.33 17.99 -10.57
CA ALA A 121 22.14 16.91 -9.60
C ALA A 121 21.68 17.47 -8.26
N GLY A 122 20.71 16.79 -7.65
CA GLY A 122 20.12 17.26 -6.40
C GLY A 122 18.76 16.62 -6.08
N VAL A 123 18.15 17.11 -5.02
CA VAL A 123 16.82 16.69 -4.59
C VAL A 123 15.78 17.67 -5.09
N TYR A 124 14.70 17.14 -5.65
CA TYR A 124 13.57 17.91 -6.16
C TYR A 124 12.26 17.37 -5.63
N ILE A 125 11.25 18.19 -5.69
CA ILE A 125 9.87 17.81 -5.35
C ILE A 125 9.04 17.93 -6.63
N LEU A 126 8.53 16.81 -7.08
CA LEU A 126 7.61 16.73 -8.21
C LEU A 126 6.18 16.75 -7.67
N THR A 127 5.35 17.62 -8.22
CA THR A 127 3.93 17.67 -7.93
C THR A 127 3.13 17.45 -9.19
N VAL A 128 2.03 16.71 -9.10
CA VAL A 128 1.10 16.48 -10.21
C VAL A 128 -0.31 16.79 -9.73
N GLY A 129 -1.05 17.56 -10.53
CA GLY A 129 -2.39 18.02 -10.19
C GLY A 129 -2.41 19.25 -9.29
N GLN A 130 -3.60 19.69 -8.90
CA GLN A 130 -3.86 20.88 -8.09
C GLN A 130 -4.91 20.60 -7.02
N GLY A 131 -4.94 21.44 -5.99
CA GLY A 131 -5.94 21.34 -4.91
C GLY A 131 -5.89 20.01 -4.16
N ALA A 132 -7.03 19.45 -3.90
CA ALA A 132 -7.21 18.19 -3.16
C ALA A 132 -6.66 16.95 -3.89
N ASP A 133 -6.53 17.01 -5.22
CA ASP A 133 -6.06 15.92 -6.06
C ASP A 133 -4.53 15.97 -6.32
N ARG A 134 -3.84 16.90 -5.69
CA ARG A 134 -2.38 17.09 -5.81
C ARG A 134 -1.64 15.90 -5.23
N LYS A 135 -0.77 15.28 -6.05
CA LYS A 135 0.19 14.26 -5.63
C LYS A 135 1.60 14.86 -5.55
N VAL A 136 2.37 14.45 -4.56
CA VAL A 136 3.71 14.98 -4.28
C VAL A 136 4.68 13.81 -4.16
N ILE A 137 5.78 13.86 -4.90
CA ILE A 137 6.83 12.83 -4.90
C ILE A 137 8.19 13.49 -4.80
N LYS A 138 9.04 12.94 -3.93
CA LYS A 138 10.46 13.28 -3.86
C LYS A 138 11.21 12.66 -5.04
N LEU A 139 12.00 13.45 -5.75
CA LEU A 139 12.79 13.06 -6.89
C LEU A 139 14.27 13.29 -6.58
N ILE A 140 15.12 12.33 -6.91
CA ILE A 140 16.58 12.41 -6.75
C ILE A 140 17.20 12.44 -8.14
N LYS A 141 17.87 13.55 -8.50
CA LYS A 141 18.58 13.74 -9.75
C LYS A 141 20.08 13.45 -9.52
N ILE A 142 20.64 12.58 -10.33
CA ILE A 142 22.07 12.21 -10.34
C ILE A 142 22.72 12.54 -11.67
#